data_9d0c98c06ffe05a1025978a0c26f3b9e
#
_entry.id   9d0c98c06ffe05a1025978a0c26f3b9e
#
_cell.length_a   1.000
_cell.length_b   1.000
_cell.length_c   1.000
_cell.angle_alpha   90.00
_cell.angle_beta   90.00
_cell.angle_gamma   90.00
#
_symmetry.space_group_name_H-M   'P 1'
#
loop_
_entity.id
_entity.type
_entity.pdbx_description
1 polymer ?
#
loop_
_entity_poly.entity_id
_entity_poly.type
_entity_poly.pdbx_seq_one_letter_code
_entity_poly.pdbx_strand_id
1 'polypeptide(L)'
;MATLRCGEQDLPLTFTNEFLAHLQVAVHRRFARAGGFFVTGTYPHDDGPEVTASHWLSPTTPLVFTYDVRDDSGERVPPVGLDHNEIEAMLEAMDRPVGIHLTSEVWLTFRDKV
;
A
#
# COMPACT_ATOMS: atom_id res chain seq x y z
N MET A 1 -5.32 -11.96 0.15
CA MET A 1 -4.88 -10.60 0.53
C MET A 1 -4.71 -9.75 -0.71
N ALA A 2 -4.98 -8.47 -0.58
CA ALA A 2 -4.77 -7.55 -1.68
C ALA A 2 -3.27 -7.35 -1.94
N THR A 3 -2.89 -7.13 -3.19
CA THR A 3 -1.50 -7.02 -3.60
C THR A 3 -1.28 -5.84 -4.55
N LEU A 4 -0.04 -5.38 -4.61
CA LEU A 4 0.38 -4.32 -5.52
C LEU A 4 1.54 -4.84 -6.36
N ARG A 5 1.39 -4.75 -7.68
CA ARG A 5 2.45 -5.09 -8.62
C ARG A 5 3.06 -3.83 -9.19
N CYS A 6 4.39 -3.77 -9.21
CA CYS A 6 5.17 -2.70 -9.80
C CYS A 6 5.94 -3.24 -11.00
N GLY A 7 5.53 -2.84 -12.21
CA GLY A 7 6.10 -3.43 -13.42
C GLY A 7 5.83 -4.92 -13.48
N GLU A 8 6.89 -5.73 -13.52
CA GLU A 8 6.78 -7.19 -13.59
C GLU A 8 6.93 -7.88 -12.23
N GLN A 9 7.08 -7.12 -11.15
CA GLN A 9 7.29 -7.66 -9.81
C GLN A 9 6.17 -7.30 -8.87
N ASP A 10 5.68 -8.29 -8.12
CA ASP A 10 4.79 -8.04 -7.00
C ASP A 10 5.62 -7.50 -5.84
N LEU A 11 5.12 -6.48 -5.14
CA LEU A 11 5.71 -6.08 -3.88
C LEU A 11 5.57 -7.25 -2.90
N PRO A 12 6.62 -7.55 -2.12
CA PRO A 12 6.58 -8.65 -1.14
C PRO A 12 5.80 -8.27 0.12
N LEU A 13 4.73 -7.52 -0.05
CA LEU A 13 3.86 -7.01 1.00
C LEU A 13 2.43 -7.35 0.62
N THR A 14 1.62 -7.67 1.62
CA THR A 14 0.19 -7.87 1.43
C THR A 14 -0.58 -6.80 2.19
N PHE A 15 -1.76 -6.48 1.67
CA PHE A 15 -2.56 -5.36 2.17
C PHE A 15 -3.99 -5.79 2.43
N THR A 16 -4.71 -5.03 3.22
CA THR A 16 -6.17 -5.12 3.24
C THR A 16 -6.71 -4.35 2.03
N ASN A 17 -7.92 -4.68 1.61
CA ASN A 17 -8.59 -3.91 0.55
C ASN A 17 -8.71 -2.44 0.94
N GLU A 18 -9.01 -2.16 2.20
CA GLU A 18 -9.17 -0.80 2.71
C GLU A 18 -7.89 0.01 2.54
N PHE A 19 -6.76 -0.53 2.99
CA PHE A 19 -5.49 0.16 2.86
C PHE A 19 -5.14 0.39 1.39
N LEU A 20 -5.26 -0.65 0.57
CA LEU A 20 -4.87 -0.56 -0.84
C LEU A 20 -5.76 0.40 -1.62
N ALA A 21 -7.05 0.47 -1.32
CA ALA A 21 -7.96 1.42 -1.97
C ALA A 21 -7.59 2.87 -1.65
N HIS A 22 -7.24 3.16 -0.39
CA HIS A 22 -6.76 4.49 0.00
C HIS A 22 -5.42 4.81 -0.67
N LEU A 23 -4.52 3.82 -0.71
CA LEU A 23 -3.23 3.98 -1.38
C LEU A 23 -3.41 4.27 -2.87
N GLN A 24 -4.34 3.59 -3.53
CA GLN A 24 -4.59 3.81 -4.96
C GLN A 24 -5.00 5.26 -5.23
N VAL A 25 -5.88 5.83 -4.41
CA VAL A 25 -6.30 7.23 -4.55
C VAL A 25 -5.12 8.17 -4.28
N ALA A 26 -4.36 7.91 -3.22
CA ALA A 26 -3.20 8.72 -2.87
C ALA A 26 -2.13 8.69 -3.96
N VAL A 27 -1.86 7.51 -4.53
CA VAL A 27 -0.91 7.35 -5.64
C VAL A 27 -1.36 8.17 -6.85
N HIS A 28 -2.63 8.09 -7.21
CA HIS A 28 -3.17 8.85 -8.34
C HIS A 28 -2.95 10.35 -8.14
N ARG A 29 -3.27 10.86 -6.96
CA ARG A 29 -3.07 12.28 -6.63
C ARG A 29 -1.59 12.67 -6.61
N ARG A 30 -0.74 11.82 -6.04
CA ARG A 30 0.71 12.06 -5.98
C ARG A 30 1.30 12.17 -7.37
N PHE A 31 1.00 11.21 -8.23
CA PHE A 31 1.56 11.19 -9.59
C PHE A 31 1.08 12.37 -10.43
N ALA A 32 -0.10 12.90 -10.15
CA ALA A 32 -0.61 14.08 -10.84
C ALA A 32 0.12 15.37 -10.45
N ARG A 33 0.78 15.40 -9.26
CA ARG A 33 1.38 16.63 -8.74
C ARG A 33 2.89 16.60 -8.59
N ALA A 34 3.47 15.49 -8.22
CA ALA A 34 4.85 15.48 -7.74
C ALA A 34 5.74 14.37 -8.29
N GLY A 35 5.20 13.27 -8.76
CA GLY A 35 6.02 12.17 -9.26
C GLY A 35 6.13 11.02 -8.25
N GLY A 36 7.27 10.31 -8.27
CA GLY A 36 7.43 9.08 -7.51
C GLY A 36 7.58 9.25 -5.99
N PHE A 37 7.58 8.12 -5.30
CA PHE A 37 7.77 8.08 -3.85
C PHE A 37 8.22 6.67 -3.45
N PHE A 38 8.72 6.53 -2.20
CA PHE A 38 9.10 5.22 -1.68
C PHE A 38 7.98 4.59 -0.86
N VAL A 39 7.89 3.27 -0.96
CA VAL A 39 7.16 2.43 -0.01
C VAL A 39 8.19 1.55 0.68
N THR A 40 8.32 1.68 1.98
CA THR A 40 9.30 0.94 2.77
C THR A 40 8.58 -0.06 3.65
N GLY A 41 9.01 -1.31 3.62
CA GLY A 41 8.37 -2.37 4.40
C GLY A 41 9.37 -3.33 4.99
N THR A 42 8.98 -3.98 6.08
CA THR A 42 9.76 -5.02 6.75
C THR A 42 9.04 -6.34 6.59
N TYR A 43 9.76 -7.35 6.10
CA TYR A 43 9.17 -8.65 5.82
C TYR A 43 10.26 -9.74 5.87
N PRO A 44 9.88 -11.02 6.11
CA PRO A 44 10.85 -12.12 6.03
C PRO A 44 11.37 -12.30 4.61
N HIS A 45 12.67 -12.49 4.47
CA HIS A 45 13.31 -12.70 3.18
C HIS A 45 13.65 -14.18 2.99
N ASP A 46 13.01 -14.84 2.02
CA ASP A 46 13.23 -16.26 1.68
C ASP A 46 13.18 -17.17 2.92
N ASP A 47 12.16 -17.00 3.77
CA ASP A 47 12.01 -17.73 5.04
C ASP A 47 13.15 -17.53 6.03
N GLY A 48 13.99 -16.52 5.77
CA GLY A 48 15.09 -16.16 6.64
C GLY A 48 14.78 -14.99 7.56
N PRO A 49 15.80 -14.26 8.02
CA PRO A 49 15.61 -13.11 8.88
C PRO A 49 14.83 -12.01 8.16
N GLU A 50 14.15 -11.17 8.93
CA GLU A 50 13.43 -10.02 8.39
C GLU A 50 14.39 -9.02 7.76
N VAL A 51 13.97 -8.42 6.68
CA VAL A 51 14.67 -7.33 6.01
C VAL A 51 13.74 -6.14 5.86
N THR A 52 14.31 -4.96 5.80
CA THR A 52 13.59 -3.74 5.45
C THR A 52 14.02 -3.32 4.06
N ALA A 53 13.06 -3.14 3.18
CA ALA A 53 13.33 -2.72 1.81
C ALA A 53 12.46 -1.54 1.41
N SER A 54 13.06 -0.62 0.66
CA SER A 54 12.34 0.53 0.11
C SER A 54 12.14 0.32 -1.39
N HIS A 55 10.89 0.42 -1.83
CA HIS A 55 10.51 0.24 -3.22
C HIS A 55 10.12 1.59 -3.82
N TRP A 56 10.71 1.93 -4.95
CA TRP A 56 10.41 3.18 -5.64
C TRP A 56 9.23 2.99 -6.59
N LEU A 57 8.17 3.74 -6.38
CA LEU A 57 7.00 3.78 -7.26
C LEU A 57 7.01 5.07 -8.04
N SER A 58 6.86 4.99 -9.36
CA SER A 58 6.91 6.17 -10.21
C SER A 58 5.80 6.15 -11.25
N PRO A 59 5.43 7.33 -11.80
CA PRO A 59 4.40 7.42 -12.84
C PRO A 59 4.76 6.68 -14.13
N THR A 60 6.04 6.37 -14.32
CA THR A 60 6.52 5.69 -15.53
C THR A 60 6.49 4.17 -15.41
N THR A 61 6.23 3.64 -14.22
CA THR A 61 6.16 2.20 -13.97
C THR A 61 4.70 1.79 -13.89
N PRO A 62 4.24 0.82 -14.69
CA PRO A 62 2.86 0.32 -14.57
C PRO A 62 2.60 -0.26 -13.18
N LEU A 63 1.49 0.11 -12.58
CA LEU A 63 1.05 -0.41 -11.28
C LEU A 63 -0.24 -1.18 -11.45
N VAL A 64 -0.35 -2.32 -10.78
CA VAL A 64 -1.57 -3.12 -10.74
C VAL A 64 -1.98 -3.31 -9.29
N PHE A 65 -3.16 -2.82 -8.95
CA PHE A 65 -3.76 -2.96 -7.63
C PHE A 65 -4.77 -4.10 -7.68
N THR A 66 -4.50 -5.19 -6.97
CA THR A 66 -5.35 -6.37 -6.98
C THR A 66 -6.05 -6.52 -5.65
N TYR A 67 -7.37 -6.63 -5.68
CA TYR A 67 -8.23 -6.64 -4.50
C TYR A 67 -8.90 -7.99 -4.30
N ASP A 68 -9.18 -8.32 -3.04
CA ASP A 68 -9.98 -9.50 -2.74
C ASP A 68 -11.44 -9.23 -3.08
N VAL A 69 -12.08 -10.18 -3.74
CA VAL A 69 -13.52 -10.14 -4.04
C VAL A 69 -14.31 -10.81 -2.92
N ARG A 70 -13.69 -11.81 -2.26
CA ARG A 70 -14.30 -12.55 -1.16
C ARG A 70 -13.35 -12.61 0.02
N ASP A 71 -13.91 -12.66 1.22
CA ASP A 71 -13.14 -12.82 2.45
C ASP A 71 -12.82 -14.31 2.71
N ASP A 72 -12.15 -14.59 3.83
CA ASP A 72 -11.75 -15.94 4.20
C ASP A 72 -12.94 -16.88 4.44
N SER A 73 -14.12 -16.34 4.75
CA SER A 73 -15.34 -17.10 4.92
C SER A 73 -16.09 -17.38 3.62
N GLY A 74 -15.61 -16.83 2.50
CA GLY A 74 -16.26 -16.95 1.20
C GLY A 74 -17.33 -15.89 0.95
N GLU A 75 -17.56 -14.99 1.88
CA GLU A 75 -18.50 -13.89 1.72
C GLU A 75 -17.93 -12.80 0.82
N ARG A 76 -18.79 -12.18 0.04
CA ARG A 76 -18.38 -11.08 -0.83
C ARG A 76 -17.93 -9.88 -0.01
N VAL A 77 -16.76 -9.37 -0.31
CA VAL A 77 -16.21 -8.20 0.37
C VAL A 77 -17.02 -6.97 -0.03
N PRO A 78 -17.51 -6.16 0.93
CA PRO A 78 -18.24 -4.94 0.60
C PRO A 78 -17.32 -3.89 -0.03
N PRO A 79 -17.87 -2.92 -0.78
CA PRO A 79 -17.08 -1.80 -1.30
C PRO A 79 -16.39 -1.04 -0.17
N VAL A 80 -15.16 -0.57 -0.44
CA VAL A 80 -14.40 0.20 0.54
C VAL A 80 -14.93 1.63 0.60
N GLY A 81 -15.28 2.08 1.80
CA GLY A 81 -15.55 3.49 2.05
C GLY A 81 -14.24 4.24 2.20
N LEU A 82 -14.08 5.35 1.48
CA LEU A 82 -12.85 6.13 1.52
C LEU A 82 -12.89 7.17 2.65
N ASP A 83 -11.81 7.23 3.42
CA ASP A 83 -11.60 8.24 4.45
C ASP A 83 -10.58 9.26 3.91
N HIS A 84 -11.05 10.48 3.72
CA HIS A 84 -10.22 11.56 3.17
C HIS A 84 -9.00 11.86 4.05
N ASN A 85 -9.15 11.80 5.37
CA ASN A 85 -8.04 12.05 6.28
C ASN A 85 -6.94 11.02 6.16
N GLU A 86 -7.28 9.76 5.92
CA GLU A 86 -6.30 8.70 5.70
C GLU A 86 -5.53 8.93 4.39
N ILE A 87 -6.23 9.36 3.35
CA ILE A 87 -5.59 9.68 2.07
C ILE A 87 -4.61 10.84 2.24
N GLU A 88 -5.00 11.88 2.96
CA GLU A 88 -4.11 13.03 3.24
C GLU A 88 -2.88 12.62 4.05
N ALA A 89 -3.05 11.74 5.04
CA ALA A 89 -1.94 11.21 5.82
C ALA A 89 -0.95 10.43 4.95
N MET A 90 -1.45 9.66 4.00
CA MET A 90 -0.60 8.95 3.03
C MET A 90 0.17 9.92 2.14
N LEU A 91 -0.48 10.97 1.66
CA LEU A 91 0.17 11.99 0.83
C LEU A 91 1.30 12.69 1.58
N GLU A 92 1.09 13.00 2.86
CA GLU A 92 2.14 13.55 3.71
C GLU A 92 3.31 12.58 3.87
N ALA A 93 3.02 11.30 4.09
CA ALA A 93 4.06 10.28 4.23
C ALA A 93 4.89 10.15 2.96
N MET A 94 4.29 10.29 1.79
CA MET A 94 4.99 10.20 0.51
C MET A 94 6.07 11.27 0.34
N ASP A 95 5.96 12.40 1.05
CA ASP A 95 6.95 13.49 1.00
C ASP A 95 8.17 13.20 1.88
N ARG A 96 8.14 12.15 2.71
CA ARG A 96 9.27 11.78 3.56
C ARG A 96 10.33 11.02 2.78
N PRO A 97 11.61 11.06 3.21
CA PRO A 97 12.68 10.33 2.51
C PRO A 97 12.45 8.83 2.38
N VAL A 98 11.84 8.19 3.39
CA VAL A 98 11.51 6.76 3.34
C VAL A 98 10.09 6.52 2.79
N GLY A 99 9.34 7.57 2.52
CA GLY A 99 7.98 7.48 2.00
C GLY A 99 7.01 6.86 3.00
N ILE A 100 6.12 6.03 2.49
CA ILE A 100 5.17 5.29 3.32
C ILE A 100 5.90 4.11 3.93
N HIS A 101 6.02 4.10 5.26
CA HIS A 101 6.70 3.02 5.99
C HIS A 101 5.68 2.06 6.58
N LEU A 102 5.70 0.83 6.10
CA LEU A 102 4.78 -0.23 6.52
C LEU A 102 5.50 -1.19 7.45
N THR A 103 5.08 -1.20 8.71
CA THR A 103 5.44 -2.22 9.70
C THR A 103 4.15 -2.87 10.16
N SER A 104 4.24 -3.98 10.85
CA SER A 104 3.06 -4.63 11.42
C SER A 104 2.26 -3.67 12.30
N GLU A 105 2.95 -2.86 13.09
CA GLU A 105 2.31 -1.88 13.98
C GLU A 105 1.61 -0.77 13.20
N VAL A 106 2.28 -0.20 12.19
CA VAL A 106 1.70 0.85 11.35
C VAL A 106 0.47 0.30 10.63
N TRP A 107 0.57 -0.92 10.14
CA TRP A 107 -0.51 -1.61 9.46
C TRP A 107 -1.74 -1.76 10.34
N LEU A 108 -1.54 -2.24 11.57
CA LEU A 108 -2.63 -2.39 12.53
C LEU A 108 -3.22 -1.03 12.91
N THR A 109 -2.38 -0.03 13.13
CA THR A 109 -2.83 1.32 13.47
C THR A 109 -3.68 1.93 12.35
N PHE A 110 -3.25 1.80 11.12
CA PHE A 110 -4.02 2.27 9.97
C PHE A 110 -5.38 1.58 9.91
N ARG A 111 -5.37 0.27 10.07
CA ARG A 111 -6.59 -0.53 10.03
C ARG A 111 -7.60 -0.13 11.11
N ASP A 112 -7.12 0.19 12.30
CA ASP A 112 -7.97 0.59 13.42
C ASP A 112 -8.59 1.98 13.23
N LYS A 113 -7.97 2.83 12.43
CA LYS A 113 -8.47 4.16 12.12
C LYS A 113 -9.51 4.18 11.01
N VAL A 114 -9.53 3.16 10.22
CA VAL A 114 -10.46 2.99 9.11
C VAL A 114 -11.69 2.22 9.57
#